data_60cffb26e93ca873c31a221c774f63a9
#
_entry.id   60cffb26e93ca873c31a221c774f63a9
#
_cell.length_a   1.000
_cell.length_b   1.000
_cell.length_c   1.000
_cell.angle_alpha   90.00
_cell.angle_beta   90.00
_cell.angle_gamma   90.00
#
_symmetry.space_group_name_H-M   'P 1'
#
loop_
_entity.id
_entity.type
_entity.pdbx_description
1 polymer ?
#
loop_
_entity_poly.entity_id
_entity_poly.type
_entity_poly.pdbx_seq_one_letter_code
_entity_poly.pdbx_strand_id
1 'polypeptide(L)'
;MLFNKKSDEEFNHDFSPKRQSIATYSVDPMPVAPRKVNGAPTRSVIDAWLTISGNLQSEGEVQVDGQINGDIRCAHLTVGKDATIVGNIVAEEVVVRGKVTGTIRANRVILQDSARVDSEIFHKKLSIEEGAVFEGQSRLRDEPMNADVIDLQTMAAGMKAAEKANGKGMAV
;
A
#
# COMPACT_ATOMS: atom_id res chain seq x y z
N MET A 1 -32.81 13.26 86.10
CA MET A 1 -31.98 14.37 86.50
C MET A 1 -30.53 13.92 86.51
N LEU A 2 -29.85 14.36 85.57
CA LEU A 2 -28.44 14.75 85.59
C LEU A 2 -27.94 14.96 84.13
N PHE A 3 -27.85 16.20 83.85
CA PHE A 3 -27.15 16.73 82.67
C PHE A 3 -25.68 16.41 82.78
N ASN A 4 -25.10 15.85 81.74
CA ASN A 4 -23.70 16.00 81.57
C ASN A 4 -23.38 16.47 80.16
N LYS A 5 -23.07 17.69 80.20
CA LYS A 5 -22.49 18.58 79.24
C LYS A 5 -21.05 18.16 79.07
N LYS A 6 -20.67 17.86 77.80
CA LYS A 6 -19.28 17.89 77.34
C LYS A 6 -19.29 17.43 75.89
N SER A 7 -18.69 18.03 75.05
CA SER A 7 -17.79 19.14 74.86
C SER A 7 -17.64 19.33 73.38
N ASP A 8 -17.65 20.58 73.02
CA ASP A 8 -17.27 21.03 71.67
C ASP A 8 -15.83 20.60 71.37
N GLU A 9 -15.64 19.67 70.50
CA GLU A 9 -14.37 19.49 69.82
C GLU A 9 -14.46 20.18 68.49
N GLU A 10 -13.87 21.35 68.46
CA GLU A 10 -13.50 22.10 67.27
C GLU A 10 -12.68 21.20 66.36
N PHE A 11 -13.29 20.75 65.27
CA PHE A 11 -12.58 20.18 64.17
C PHE A 11 -11.99 21.32 63.32
N ASN A 12 -10.88 21.84 63.82
CA ASN A 12 -10.05 22.77 63.07
C ASN A 12 -9.27 22.02 62.04
N HIS A 13 -9.91 21.78 60.87
CA HIS A 13 -9.19 21.29 59.68
C HIS A 13 -8.59 22.53 59.02
N ASP A 14 -7.39 22.85 59.48
CA ASP A 14 -6.47 23.75 58.76
C ASP A 14 -6.06 23.05 57.48
N PHE A 15 -6.87 23.29 56.44
CA PHE A 15 -6.55 22.87 55.08
C PHE A 15 -5.65 23.94 54.47
N SER A 16 -4.39 23.98 54.91
CA SER A 16 -3.37 24.71 54.19
C SER A 16 -3.01 23.90 52.94
N PRO A 17 -3.29 24.38 51.75
CA PRO A 17 -2.76 23.77 50.54
C PRO A 17 -1.27 23.99 50.53
N LYS A 18 -0.49 22.96 50.90
CA LYS A 18 0.91 22.91 50.52
C LYS A 18 1.00 23.08 49.02
N ARG A 19 1.42 24.25 48.62
CA ARG A 19 1.94 24.46 47.26
C ARG A 19 3.08 23.48 47.06
N GLN A 20 2.76 22.34 46.48
CA GLN A 20 3.78 21.53 45.86
C GLN A 20 4.24 22.34 44.65
N SER A 21 5.45 22.86 44.76
CA SER A 21 6.22 23.38 43.66
C SER A 21 6.24 22.31 42.58
N ILE A 22 5.52 22.59 41.49
CA ILE A 22 5.61 21.82 40.25
C ILE A 22 7.05 21.96 39.82
N ALA A 23 7.84 20.91 40.05
CA ALA A 23 9.14 20.79 39.44
C ALA A 23 8.90 20.86 37.94
N THR A 24 9.22 21.97 37.32
CA THR A 24 9.37 22.11 35.89
C THR A 24 10.44 21.11 35.49
N TYR A 25 9.98 19.95 35.02
CA TYR A 25 10.87 19.07 34.29
C TYR A 25 11.19 19.81 32.99
N SER A 26 12.34 20.44 32.97
CA SER A 26 12.98 20.81 31.72
C SER A 26 13.26 19.52 31.01
N VAL A 27 12.38 19.16 30.08
CA VAL A 27 12.67 18.10 29.12
C VAL A 27 13.66 18.73 28.16
N ASP A 28 14.96 18.57 28.49
CA ASP A 28 15.98 18.78 27.49
C ASP A 28 15.63 17.90 26.30
N PRO A 29 15.52 18.45 25.08
CA PRO A 29 15.34 17.63 23.90
C PRO A 29 16.60 16.79 23.75
N MET A 30 16.56 15.56 24.24
CA MET A 30 17.59 14.58 23.93
C MET A 30 17.67 14.53 22.41
N PRO A 31 18.86 14.71 21.81
CA PRO A 31 19.04 14.46 20.40
C PRO A 31 18.67 13.01 20.16
N VAL A 32 17.50 12.79 19.59
CA VAL A 32 17.13 11.47 19.07
C VAL A 32 18.08 11.22 17.91
N ALA A 33 19.19 10.56 18.23
CA ALA A 33 20.06 10.04 17.19
C ALA A 33 19.18 9.22 16.25
N PRO A 34 19.31 9.41 14.92
CA PRO A 34 18.57 8.60 13.99
C PRO A 34 18.92 7.15 14.25
N ARG A 35 18.00 6.42 14.87
CA ARG A 35 18.10 4.97 14.97
C ARG A 35 18.11 4.49 13.53
N LYS A 36 19.28 4.08 13.05
CA LYS A 36 19.36 3.21 11.89
C LYS A 36 18.55 1.99 12.25
N VAL A 37 17.29 1.96 11.80
CA VAL A 37 16.48 0.75 11.84
C VAL A 37 17.15 -0.17 10.82
N ASN A 38 18.01 -1.06 11.31
CA ASN A 38 18.50 -2.15 10.50
C ASN A 38 17.27 -2.94 10.04
N GLY A 39 16.84 -2.65 8.79
CA GLY A 39 16.26 -3.57 7.86
C GLY A 39 15.26 -4.62 8.35
N ALA A 40 14.36 -4.31 9.28
CA ALA A 40 13.09 -5.03 9.28
C ALA A 40 12.25 -4.42 8.15
N PRO A 41 11.70 -5.22 7.22
CA PRO A 41 10.82 -4.68 6.20
C PRO A 41 9.68 -3.96 6.90
N THR A 42 9.61 -2.65 6.71
CA THR A 42 8.54 -1.82 7.25
C THR A 42 7.28 -2.18 6.47
N ARG A 43 6.47 -3.05 7.06
CA ARG A 43 5.17 -3.42 6.51
C ARG A 43 4.17 -2.32 6.83
N SER A 44 3.58 -1.73 5.83
CA SER A 44 2.44 -0.83 5.96
C SER A 44 1.15 -1.63 5.83
N VAL A 45 0.24 -1.50 6.81
CA VAL A 45 -1.04 -2.22 6.82
C VAL A 45 -2.17 -1.21 6.65
N ILE A 46 -3.04 -1.45 5.69
CA ILE A 46 -4.25 -0.68 5.41
C ILE A 46 -5.45 -1.54 5.81
N ASP A 47 -6.14 -1.10 6.86
CA ASP A 47 -7.28 -1.83 7.42
C ASP A 47 -8.52 -1.81 6.49
N ALA A 48 -9.41 -2.80 6.67
CA ALA A 48 -10.63 -2.98 5.89
C ALA A 48 -11.61 -1.79 5.94
N TRP A 49 -11.52 -0.96 6.96
CA TRP A 49 -12.35 0.24 7.13
C TRP A 49 -11.79 1.48 6.43
N LEU A 50 -10.60 1.38 5.86
CA LEU A 50 -9.94 2.50 5.21
C LEU A 50 -10.21 2.49 3.70
N THR A 51 -10.69 3.64 3.21
CA THR A 51 -10.82 3.90 1.78
C THR A 51 -9.79 4.95 1.37
N ILE A 52 -8.92 4.60 0.46
CA ILE A 52 -7.90 5.49 -0.09
C ILE A 52 -8.28 5.86 -1.52
N SER A 53 -8.27 7.15 -1.81
CA SER A 53 -8.46 7.66 -3.17
C SER A 53 -7.26 8.51 -3.56
N GLY A 54 -6.53 8.11 -4.61
CA GLY A 54 -5.35 8.81 -5.09
C GLY A 54 -4.14 7.91 -5.27
N ASN A 55 -2.97 8.52 -5.32
CA ASN A 55 -1.72 7.81 -5.58
C ASN A 55 -1.08 7.34 -4.28
N LEU A 56 -0.76 6.06 -4.20
CA LEU A 56 -0.03 5.45 -3.11
C LEU A 56 1.37 5.07 -3.58
N GLN A 57 2.39 5.60 -2.93
CA GLN A 57 3.77 5.26 -3.22
C GLN A 57 4.47 4.74 -1.97
N SER A 58 5.12 3.59 -2.07
CA SER A 58 5.89 2.97 -1.00
C SER A 58 7.10 2.24 -1.58
N GLU A 59 8.21 2.27 -0.88
CA GLU A 59 9.40 1.49 -1.24
C GLU A 59 9.46 0.14 -0.51
N GLY A 60 8.49 -0.14 0.36
CA GLY A 60 8.42 -1.32 1.20
C GLY A 60 7.27 -2.27 0.85
N GLU A 61 6.97 -3.14 1.82
CA GLU A 61 5.81 -4.04 1.77
C GLU A 61 4.54 -3.30 2.20
N VAL A 62 3.50 -3.39 1.39
CA VAL A 62 2.18 -2.84 1.67
C VAL A 62 1.17 -3.97 1.71
N GLN A 63 0.49 -4.11 2.84
CA GLN A 63 -0.67 -5.00 2.98
C GLN A 63 -1.94 -4.17 2.92
N VAL A 64 -2.88 -4.56 2.07
CA VAL A 64 -4.14 -3.87 1.83
C VAL A 64 -5.29 -4.81 2.16
N ASP A 65 -6.08 -4.46 3.16
CA ASP A 65 -7.32 -5.16 3.50
C ASP A 65 -8.56 -4.29 3.21
N GLY A 66 -8.36 -3.00 2.88
CA GLY A 66 -9.40 -2.01 2.60
C GLY A 66 -9.67 -1.75 1.11
N GLN A 67 -10.25 -0.58 0.83
CA GLN A 67 -10.56 -0.16 -0.52
C GLN A 67 -9.55 0.88 -1.02
N ILE A 68 -9.02 0.67 -2.22
CA ILE A 68 -8.12 1.64 -2.86
C ILE A 68 -8.63 1.95 -4.28
N ASN A 69 -8.78 3.25 -4.55
CA ASN A 69 -9.10 3.77 -5.87
C ASN A 69 -7.95 4.67 -6.34
N GLY A 70 -7.14 4.20 -7.28
CA GLY A 70 -6.04 5.00 -7.83
C GLY A 70 -4.80 4.19 -8.17
N ASP A 71 -3.67 4.89 -8.25
CA ASP A 71 -2.41 4.27 -8.65
C ASP A 71 -1.60 3.83 -7.44
N ILE A 72 -1.13 2.59 -7.46
CA ILE A 72 -0.29 2.02 -6.39
C ILE A 72 1.09 1.72 -6.96
N ARG A 73 2.12 2.25 -6.31
CA ARG A 73 3.52 1.91 -6.60
C ARG A 73 4.19 1.42 -5.33
N CYS A 74 4.67 0.18 -5.34
CA CYS A 74 5.36 -0.40 -4.18
C CYS A 74 6.36 -1.49 -4.61
N ALA A 75 7.19 -1.95 -3.68
CA ALA A 75 8.04 -3.10 -3.95
C ALA A 75 7.22 -4.41 -3.82
N HIS A 76 6.57 -4.59 -2.69
CA HIS A 76 5.76 -5.79 -2.42
C HIS A 76 4.33 -5.39 -2.06
N LEU A 77 3.34 -5.95 -2.74
CA LEU A 77 1.92 -5.71 -2.49
C LEU A 77 1.24 -7.01 -2.09
N THR A 78 0.61 -7.00 -0.94
CA THR A 78 -0.26 -8.09 -0.50
C THR A 78 -1.69 -7.59 -0.39
N VAL A 79 -2.58 -8.14 -1.22
CA VAL A 79 -4.02 -7.80 -1.25
C VAL A 79 -4.78 -8.82 -0.44
N GLY A 80 -5.44 -8.38 0.63
CA GLY A 80 -6.25 -9.22 1.50
C GLY A 80 -7.54 -9.69 0.85
N LYS A 81 -8.24 -10.63 1.50
CA LYS A 81 -9.46 -11.27 0.96
C LYS A 81 -10.63 -10.29 0.78
N ASP A 82 -10.75 -9.33 1.71
CA ASP A 82 -11.83 -8.35 1.71
C ASP A 82 -11.44 -7.05 0.97
N ALA A 83 -10.20 -6.98 0.50
CA ALA A 83 -9.69 -5.83 -0.21
C ALA A 83 -10.29 -5.69 -1.60
N THR A 84 -10.55 -4.45 -1.98
CA THR A 84 -10.97 -4.09 -3.33
C THR A 84 -10.05 -3.01 -3.85
N ILE A 85 -9.36 -3.28 -4.94
CA ILE A 85 -8.48 -2.32 -5.59
C ILE A 85 -9.00 -2.02 -6.99
N VAL A 86 -9.12 -0.73 -7.30
CA VAL A 86 -9.51 -0.23 -8.62
C VAL A 86 -8.47 0.77 -9.09
N GLY A 87 -7.77 0.44 -10.18
CA GLY A 87 -6.78 1.33 -10.78
C GLY A 87 -5.53 0.62 -11.28
N ASN A 88 -4.40 1.35 -11.31
CA ASN A 88 -3.15 0.82 -11.80
C ASN A 88 -2.24 0.39 -10.65
N ILE A 89 -1.70 -0.80 -10.75
CA ILE A 89 -0.77 -1.36 -9.77
C ILE A 89 0.58 -1.57 -10.45
N VAL A 90 1.63 -0.98 -9.87
CA VAL A 90 3.01 -1.18 -10.30
C VAL A 90 3.81 -1.68 -9.12
N ALA A 91 4.27 -2.92 -9.16
CA ALA A 91 5.03 -3.53 -8.07
C ALA A 91 6.05 -4.55 -8.57
N GLU A 92 7.03 -4.90 -7.75
CA GLU A 92 7.94 -5.99 -8.07
C GLU A 92 7.27 -7.35 -7.84
N GLU A 93 6.57 -7.48 -6.73
CA GLU A 93 5.82 -8.68 -6.38
C GLU A 93 4.42 -8.34 -5.90
N VAL A 94 3.41 -9.00 -6.44
CA VAL A 94 2.00 -8.83 -6.09
C VAL A 94 1.39 -10.16 -5.68
N VAL A 95 0.87 -10.22 -4.47
CA VAL A 95 0.09 -11.35 -3.95
C VAL A 95 -1.37 -10.93 -3.82
N VAL A 96 -2.27 -11.55 -4.55
CA VAL A 96 -3.69 -11.19 -4.58
C VAL A 96 -4.52 -12.30 -3.95
N ARG A 97 -5.36 -11.93 -2.99
CA ARG A 97 -6.41 -12.77 -2.38
C ARG A 97 -7.80 -12.18 -2.54
N GLY A 98 -7.90 -10.89 -2.78
CA GLY A 98 -9.14 -10.14 -2.89
C GLY A 98 -9.52 -9.80 -4.32
N LYS A 99 -10.27 -8.70 -4.47
CA LYS A 99 -10.73 -8.21 -5.78
C LYS A 99 -9.83 -7.13 -6.32
N VAL A 100 -9.36 -7.30 -7.56
CA VAL A 100 -8.55 -6.29 -8.25
C VAL A 100 -9.14 -6.02 -9.63
N THR A 101 -9.35 -4.73 -9.93
CA THR A 101 -9.87 -4.29 -11.23
C THR A 101 -8.95 -3.22 -11.80
N GLY A 102 -8.54 -3.36 -13.06
CA GLY A 102 -7.73 -2.36 -13.77
C GLY A 102 -6.48 -2.94 -14.43
N THR A 103 -5.31 -2.35 -14.21
CA THR A 103 -4.05 -2.80 -14.83
C THR A 103 -3.04 -3.17 -13.75
N ILE A 104 -2.45 -4.35 -13.87
CA ILE A 104 -1.40 -4.83 -12.97
C ILE A 104 -0.09 -4.94 -13.77
N ARG A 105 0.94 -4.28 -13.28
CA ARG A 105 2.30 -4.36 -13.83
C ARG A 105 3.23 -4.84 -12.73
N ALA A 106 3.71 -6.07 -12.83
CA ALA A 106 4.59 -6.64 -11.82
C ALA A 106 5.57 -7.66 -12.40
N ASN A 107 6.74 -7.76 -11.79
CA ASN A 107 7.69 -8.80 -12.16
C ASN A 107 7.14 -10.19 -11.80
N ARG A 108 6.54 -10.30 -10.61
CA ARG A 108 5.91 -11.53 -10.13
C ARG A 108 4.49 -11.27 -9.67
N VAL A 109 3.55 -12.05 -10.16
CA VAL A 109 2.14 -12.02 -9.73
C VAL A 109 1.76 -13.39 -9.21
N ILE A 110 1.19 -13.43 -8.00
CA ILE A 110 0.71 -14.65 -7.35
C ILE A 110 -0.77 -14.43 -7.04
N LEU A 111 -1.64 -15.20 -7.69
CA LEU A 111 -3.07 -15.21 -7.42
C LEU A 111 -3.38 -16.40 -6.52
N GLN A 112 -3.90 -16.13 -5.33
CA GLN A 112 -4.26 -17.16 -4.36
C GLN A 112 -5.74 -17.56 -4.49
N ASP A 113 -6.12 -18.59 -3.78
CA ASP A 113 -7.41 -19.32 -3.83
C ASP A 113 -8.68 -18.45 -3.87
N SER A 114 -8.64 -17.27 -3.24
CA SER A 114 -9.80 -16.35 -3.16
C SER A 114 -9.68 -15.15 -4.10
N ALA A 115 -8.64 -15.09 -4.93
CA ALA A 115 -8.39 -13.96 -5.81
C ALA A 115 -9.45 -13.86 -6.91
N ARG A 116 -9.97 -12.65 -7.09
CA ARG A 116 -10.81 -12.29 -8.23
C ARG A 116 -10.18 -11.12 -8.94
N VAL A 117 -9.61 -11.37 -10.08
CA VAL A 117 -8.88 -10.36 -10.84
C VAL A 117 -9.54 -10.15 -12.19
N ASP A 118 -10.04 -8.92 -12.39
CA ASP A 118 -10.60 -8.45 -13.65
C ASP A 118 -9.70 -7.35 -14.20
N SER A 119 -8.62 -7.75 -14.85
CA SER A 119 -7.57 -6.80 -15.21
C SER A 119 -6.68 -7.24 -16.37
N GLU A 120 -5.97 -6.26 -16.94
CA GLU A 120 -4.86 -6.54 -17.83
C GLU A 120 -3.56 -6.67 -17.03
N ILE A 121 -2.94 -7.86 -17.05
CA ILE A 121 -1.74 -8.16 -16.29
C ILE A 121 -0.51 -8.18 -17.20
N PHE A 122 0.46 -7.33 -16.89
CA PHE A 122 1.80 -7.36 -17.48
C PHE A 122 2.75 -7.98 -16.45
N HIS A 123 3.32 -9.12 -16.75
CA HIS A 123 4.15 -9.86 -15.81
C HIS A 123 5.34 -10.53 -16.45
N LYS A 124 6.35 -10.81 -15.66
CA LYS A 124 7.46 -11.68 -16.01
C LYS A 124 7.22 -13.12 -15.53
N LYS A 125 6.62 -13.26 -14.34
CA LYS A 125 6.22 -14.55 -13.76
C LYS A 125 4.80 -14.44 -13.22
N LEU A 126 3.93 -15.38 -13.58
CA LEU A 126 2.58 -15.52 -13.07
C LEU A 126 2.42 -16.88 -12.41
N SER A 127 1.89 -16.89 -11.20
CA SER A 127 1.49 -18.08 -10.48
C SER A 127 0.02 -17.95 -10.12
N ILE A 128 -0.78 -18.93 -10.46
CA ILE A 128 -2.21 -18.98 -10.17
C ILE A 128 -2.43 -20.23 -9.32
N GLU A 129 -2.95 -20.03 -8.12
CA GLU A 129 -3.33 -21.13 -7.23
C GLU A 129 -4.74 -21.63 -7.55
N GLU A 130 -5.03 -22.84 -7.13
CA GLU A 130 -6.34 -23.45 -7.33
C GLU A 130 -7.43 -22.64 -6.59
N GLY A 131 -8.52 -22.32 -7.28
CA GLY A 131 -9.62 -21.49 -6.75
C GLY A 131 -9.58 -20.01 -7.15
N ALA A 132 -8.46 -19.51 -7.69
CA ALA A 132 -8.38 -18.16 -8.20
C ALA A 132 -9.20 -17.98 -9.49
N VAL A 133 -9.95 -16.89 -9.56
CA VAL A 133 -10.70 -16.48 -10.76
C VAL A 133 -9.96 -15.32 -11.42
N PHE A 134 -9.50 -15.55 -12.63
CA PHE A 134 -8.86 -14.54 -13.45
C PHE A 134 -9.68 -14.28 -14.71
N GLU A 135 -10.11 -13.05 -14.88
CA GLU A 135 -10.75 -12.56 -16.09
C GLU A 135 -9.92 -11.41 -16.66
N GLY A 136 -9.64 -11.44 -17.95
CA GLY A 136 -8.88 -10.39 -18.60
C GLY A 136 -7.74 -10.88 -19.48
N GLN A 137 -6.76 -10.02 -19.71
CA GLN A 137 -5.61 -10.32 -20.58
C GLN A 137 -4.34 -10.42 -19.76
N SER A 138 -3.59 -11.49 -19.98
CA SER A 138 -2.27 -11.70 -19.43
C SER A 138 -1.23 -11.55 -20.52
N ARG A 139 -0.26 -10.66 -20.33
CA ARG A 139 0.82 -10.41 -21.28
C ARG A 139 2.17 -10.61 -20.61
N LEU A 140 2.91 -11.55 -21.11
CA LEU A 140 4.28 -11.76 -20.68
C LEU A 140 5.18 -10.66 -21.23
N ARG A 141 5.90 -9.96 -20.32
CA ARG A 141 6.92 -8.96 -20.67
C ARG A 141 8.13 -9.11 -19.75
N ASP A 142 9.31 -8.94 -20.30
CA ASP A 142 10.56 -9.02 -19.53
C ASP A 142 10.73 -7.82 -18.59
N GLU A 143 10.18 -6.66 -18.96
CA GLU A 143 10.21 -5.42 -18.18
C GLU A 143 8.81 -4.80 -18.04
N PRO A 144 7.92 -5.34 -17.20
CA PRO A 144 6.55 -4.85 -17.10
C PRO A 144 6.45 -3.44 -16.49
N MET A 145 7.49 -2.97 -15.80
CA MET A 145 7.52 -1.64 -15.17
C MET A 145 7.85 -0.51 -16.15
N ASN A 146 8.54 -0.79 -17.25
CA ASN A 146 8.98 0.20 -18.26
C ASN A 146 8.05 0.27 -19.47
N ALA A 147 6.78 0.08 -19.30
CA ALA A 147 5.82 0.01 -20.41
C ALA A 147 5.70 1.30 -21.23
N ASP A 148 6.13 2.44 -20.69
CA ASP A 148 6.03 3.73 -21.40
C ASP A 148 7.07 3.93 -22.50
N VAL A 149 8.11 3.09 -22.56
CA VAL A 149 9.19 3.22 -23.55
C VAL A 149 9.00 2.30 -24.78
N ILE A 150 8.15 1.28 -24.69
CA ILE A 150 8.09 0.21 -25.69
C ILE A 150 7.06 0.49 -26.79
N ASP A 151 6.03 1.29 -26.53
CA ASP A 151 5.02 1.59 -27.56
C ASP A 151 5.55 2.45 -28.72
N LEU A 152 6.55 3.30 -28.45
CA LEU A 152 7.18 4.11 -29.48
C LEU A 152 8.10 3.29 -30.40
N GLN A 153 8.74 2.23 -29.92
CA GLN A 153 9.60 1.39 -30.75
C GLN A 153 8.81 0.38 -31.57
N THR A 154 7.69 -0.09 -31.10
CA THR A 154 6.83 -1.03 -31.83
C THR A 154 6.09 -0.31 -32.95
N MET A 155 5.68 0.94 -32.75
CA MET A 155 5.12 1.78 -33.83
C MET A 155 6.17 2.14 -34.88
N ALA A 156 7.41 2.41 -34.49
CA ALA A 156 8.49 2.71 -35.43
C ALA A 156 8.91 1.48 -36.26
N ALA A 157 8.86 0.28 -35.67
CA ALA A 157 9.13 -0.96 -36.39
C ALA A 157 8.01 -1.33 -37.37
N GLY A 158 6.74 -1.03 -37.06
CA GLY A 158 5.59 -1.22 -37.93
C GLY A 158 5.62 -0.29 -39.16
N MET A 159 6.08 0.95 -39.03
CA MET A 159 6.20 1.90 -40.12
C MET A 159 7.34 1.54 -41.11
N LYS A 160 8.45 0.97 -40.64
CA LYS A 160 9.53 0.51 -41.52
C LYS A 160 9.18 -0.73 -42.32
N ALA A 161 8.27 -1.56 -41.85
CA ALA A 161 7.82 -2.74 -42.58
C ALA A 161 6.82 -2.37 -43.70
N ALA A 162 6.04 -1.32 -43.55
CA ALA A 162 5.09 -0.84 -44.54
C ALA A 162 5.78 -0.09 -45.73
N GLU A 163 6.92 0.56 -45.49
CA GLU A 163 7.65 1.29 -46.55
C GLU A 163 8.44 0.36 -47.47
N LYS A 164 8.78 -0.84 -47.04
CA LYS A 164 9.52 -1.81 -47.86
C LYS A 164 8.64 -2.66 -48.80
N ALA A 165 7.34 -2.62 -48.61
CA ALA A 165 6.38 -3.39 -49.41
C ALA A 165 5.86 -2.66 -50.67
N ASN A 166 6.11 -1.35 -50.79
CA ASN A 166 5.56 -0.52 -51.90
C ASN A 166 6.60 -0.12 -52.95
N GLY A 167 7.73 -0.79 -53.01
CA GLY A 167 8.83 -0.48 -53.94
C GLY A 167 9.08 -1.51 -55.03
N LYS A 168 8.10 -2.35 -55.40
CA LYS A 168 8.29 -3.27 -56.54
C LYS A 168 7.02 -3.47 -57.32
N GLY A 169 6.80 -2.54 -58.25
CA GLY A 169 5.74 -2.66 -59.21
C GLY A 169 5.65 -1.44 -60.12
N MET A 170 6.51 -1.37 -61.09
CA MET A 170 6.25 -0.95 -62.47
C MET A 170 7.58 -0.73 -63.21
N ALA A 171 8.02 -1.78 -63.83
CA ALA A 171 8.86 -1.67 -65.03
C ALA A 171 8.08 -2.33 -66.15
N VAL A 172 7.67 -1.49 -67.08
CA VAL A 172 7.20 -1.90 -68.37
C VAL A 172 8.42 -2.00 -69.26
#